data_ef104111b0f57aeaa3375fcf90456db5
#
_entry.id   ef104111b0f57aeaa3375fcf90456db5
#
_cell.length_a   1.000
_cell.length_b   1.000
_cell.length_c   1.000
_cell.angle_alpha   90.00
_cell.angle_beta   90.00
_cell.angle_gamma   90.00
#
_symmetry.space_group_name_H-M   'P 1'
#
loop_
_entity.id
_entity.type
_entity.pdbx_description
1 polymer ?
#
loop_
_entity_poly.entity_id
_entity_poly.type
_entity_poly.pdbx_seq_one_letter_code
_entity_poly.pdbx_strand_id
1 'polypeptide(L)'
;ADYLKLITDGDGDTYIYGQLAESYYNVYNFIEAEKWYAKALENSSDPEMIFKYSLMLKAGGKYSEANEELAKFAAMRPADQRSIAYKNNPDYLQKILGKEKKFNVQRLKEPINSKTSDFGGTLKNGKLYITSARNERNSRKTYGWTTEAFLDIYTADLNDKGEFLDPSLIKGSVNTKYHEGTVSFSPDGNTMYFSRESFYDKIYEKDPSTKYKISVL
;
A
#
# COMPACT_ATOMS: atom_id res chain seq x y z
N ALA A 1 17.00 3.16 -12.17
CA ALA A 1 18.09 2.40 -12.82
C ALA A 1 19.37 3.23 -12.91
N ASP A 2 19.29 4.49 -13.33
CA ASP A 2 20.47 5.29 -13.65
C ASP A 2 21.26 5.74 -12.41
N TYR A 3 20.58 6.19 -11.33
CA TYR A 3 21.26 6.57 -10.08
C TYR A 3 21.98 5.39 -9.40
N LEU A 4 21.42 4.17 -9.42
CA LEU A 4 22.09 2.99 -8.89
C LEU A 4 23.38 2.69 -9.67
N LYS A 5 23.37 2.88 -10.98
CA LYS A 5 24.56 2.70 -11.81
C LYS A 5 25.65 3.71 -11.45
N LEU A 6 25.32 5.00 -11.33
CA LEU A 6 26.27 6.04 -10.91
C LEU A 6 26.92 5.68 -9.56
N ILE A 7 26.13 5.22 -8.58
CA ILE A 7 26.66 4.78 -7.28
C ILE A 7 27.61 3.59 -7.44
N THR A 8 27.28 2.63 -8.29
CA THR A 8 28.13 1.45 -8.56
C THR A 8 29.42 1.83 -9.26
N ASP A 9 29.38 2.84 -10.14
CA ASP A 9 30.54 3.36 -10.86
C ASP A 9 31.44 4.27 -9.98
N GLY A 10 31.03 4.55 -8.73
CA GLY A 10 31.80 5.33 -7.78
C GLY A 10 31.43 6.82 -7.71
N ASP A 11 30.45 7.27 -8.47
CA ASP A 11 30.00 8.67 -8.57
C ASP A 11 28.91 9.03 -7.55
N GLY A 12 28.76 8.24 -6.48
CA GLY A 12 27.75 8.46 -5.45
C GLY A 12 28.05 9.68 -4.58
N ASP A 13 27.17 10.66 -4.58
CA ASP A 13 27.20 11.83 -3.72
C ASP A 13 25.86 12.08 -3.03
N THR A 14 25.80 13.09 -2.18
CA THR A 14 24.61 13.50 -1.44
C THR A 14 23.40 13.76 -2.35
N TYR A 15 23.62 14.38 -3.50
CA TYR A 15 22.55 14.66 -4.45
C TYR A 15 22.01 13.37 -5.07
N ILE A 16 22.88 12.49 -5.53
CA ILE A 16 22.52 11.21 -6.15
C ILE A 16 21.78 10.31 -5.14
N TYR A 17 22.27 10.23 -3.91
CA TYR A 17 21.57 9.50 -2.83
C TYR A 17 20.19 10.07 -2.56
N GLY A 18 20.04 11.40 -2.50
CA GLY A 18 18.77 12.09 -2.33
C GLY A 18 17.78 11.79 -3.46
N GLN A 19 18.22 11.84 -4.72
CA GLN A 19 17.38 11.54 -5.89
C GLN A 19 16.95 10.07 -5.93
N LEU A 20 17.84 9.18 -5.52
CA LEU A 20 17.51 7.76 -5.41
C LEU A 20 16.49 7.49 -4.31
N ALA A 21 16.66 8.15 -3.16
CA ALA A 21 15.69 8.09 -2.06
C ALA A 21 14.30 8.59 -2.51
N GLU A 22 14.25 9.74 -3.20
CA GLU A 22 13.01 10.29 -3.80
C GLU A 22 12.37 9.32 -4.79
N SER A 23 13.17 8.66 -5.60
CA SER A 23 12.67 7.67 -6.56
C SER A 23 11.97 6.50 -5.85
N TYR A 24 12.57 5.97 -4.78
CA TYR A 24 11.99 4.91 -3.98
C TYR A 24 10.79 5.40 -3.14
N TYR A 25 10.84 6.63 -2.62
CA TYR A 25 9.72 7.26 -1.93
C TYR A 25 8.48 7.33 -2.82
N ASN A 26 8.65 7.77 -4.06
CA ASN A 26 7.56 7.94 -5.02
C ASN A 26 6.94 6.61 -5.50
N VAL A 27 7.64 5.50 -5.38
CA VAL A 27 7.10 4.15 -5.65
C VAL A 27 6.73 3.39 -4.38
N TYR A 28 6.65 4.09 -3.25
CA TYR A 28 6.25 3.54 -1.93
C TYR A 28 7.16 2.41 -1.40
N ASN A 29 8.39 2.31 -1.89
CA ASN A 29 9.40 1.40 -1.34
C ASN A 29 10.10 2.07 -0.14
N PHE A 30 9.44 2.03 1.02
CA PHE A 30 9.91 2.73 2.20
C PHE A 30 11.25 2.18 2.74
N ILE A 31 11.54 0.90 2.55
CA ILE A 31 12.80 0.28 3.01
C ILE A 31 14.00 0.87 2.27
N GLU A 32 13.94 0.88 0.94
CA GLU A 32 15.03 1.47 0.16
C GLU A 32 15.07 2.99 0.29
N ALA A 33 13.90 3.65 0.36
CA ALA A 33 13.85 5.10 0.57
C ALA A 33 14.51 5.51 1.90
N GLU A 34 14.21 4.80 3.00
CA GLU A 34 14.84 5.00 4.31
C GLU A 34 16.38 4.92 4.20
N LYS A 35 16.88 3.83 3.63
CA LYS A 35 18.32 3.59 3.46
C LYS A 35 19.02 4.74 2.73
N TRP A 36 18.45 5.20 1.61
CA TRP A 36 19.08 6.20 0.78
C TRP A 36 18.91 7.62 1.32
N TYR A 37 17.81 7.94 2.03
CA TYR A 37 17.70 9.19 2.79
C TYR A 37 18.73 9.23 3.92
N ALA A 38 18.90 8.14 4.69
CA ALA A 38 19.93 8.07 5.72
C ALA A 38 21.31 8.39 5.14
N LYS A 39 21.63 7.78 3.98
CA LYS A 39 22.92 8.01 3.30
C LYS A 39 23.10 9.46 2.81
N ALA A 40 22.07 10.05 2.25
CA ALA A 40 22.09 11.45 1.82
C ALA A 40 22.29 12.40 3.00
N LEU A 41 21.68 12.11 4.15
CA LEU A 41 21.72 12.94 5.34
C LEU A 41 23.04 12.85 6.12
N GLU A 42 23.96 11.92 5.79
CA GLU A 42 25.31 11.90 6.34
C GLU A 42 26.07 13.23 6.04
N ASN A 43 25.76 13.85 4.91
CA ASN A 43 26.43 15.08 4.44
C ASN A 43 25.43 16.17 4.03
N SER A 44 24.20 16.11 4.50
CA SER A 44 23.14 17.09 4.23
C SER A 44 22.34 17.38 5.48
N SER A 45 21.85 18.62 5.56
CA SER A 45 20.89 19.05 6.56
C SER A 45 19.61 19.60 5.90
N ASP A 46 19.24 19.06 4.73
CA ASP A 46 18.04 19.49 4.03
C ASP A 46 16.79 19.14 4.83
N PRO A 47 15.97 20.13 5.24
CA PRO A 47 14.82 19.89 6.08
C PRO A 47 13.77 18.98 5.43
N GLU A 48 13.59 19.05 4.10
CA GLU A 48 12.61 18.20 3.43
C GLU A 48 13.07 16.73 3.38
N MET A 49 14.36 16.50 3.20
CA MET A 49 14.91 15.14 3.31
C MET A 49 14.74 14.58 4.72
N ILE A 50 15.04 15.39 5.76
CA ILE A 50 14.85 15.00 7.17
C ILE A 50 13.38 14.65 7.43
N PHE A 51 12.44 15.47 6.95
CA PHE A 51 11.02 15.19 7.10
C PHE A 51 10.63 13.88 6.42
N LYS A 52 10.99 13.68 5.15
CA LYS A 52 10.67 12.45 4.42
C LYS A 52 11.35 11.22 5.02
N TYR A 53 12.58 11.35 5.49
CA TYR A 53 13.26 10.29 6.22
C TYR A 53 12.47 9.87 7.48
N SER A 54 11.97 10.85 8.24
CA SER A 54 11.12 10.56 9.40
C SER A 54 9.84 9.78 9.03
N LEU A 55 9.26 10.04 7.86
CA LEU A 55 8.10 9.28 7.37
C LEU A 55 8.47 7.83 7.04
N MET A 56 9.65 7.61 6.46
CA MET A 56 10.13 6.26 6.12
C MET A 56 10.43 5.45 7.38
N LEU A 57 11.06 6.08 8.38
CA LEU A 57 11.25 5.49 9.70
C LEU A 57 9.92 5.08 10.35
N LYS A 58 8.89 5.94 10.27
CA LYS A 58 7.53 5.61 10.76
C LYS A 58 6.93 4.42 10.02
N ALA A 59 7.06 4.38 8.70
CA ALA A 59 6.57 3.27 7.89
C ALA A 59 7.26 1.94 8.26
N GLY A 60 8.54 2.00 8.66
CA GLY A 60 9.32 0.88 9.18
C GLY A 60 9.08 0.55 10.66
N GLY A 61 8.20 1.29 11.36
CA GLY A 61 7.92 1.10 12.79
C GLY A 61 8.98 1.67 13.74
N LYS A 62 9.95 2.41 13.24
CA LYS A 62 11.04 3.06 14.00
C LYS A 62 10.58 4.42 14.54
N TYR A 63 9.62 4.40 15.44
CA TYR A 63 8.90 5.62 15.85
C TYR A 63 9.75 6.56 16.69
N SER A 64 10.70 6.05 17.49
CA SER A 64 11.59 6.86 18.29
C SER A 64 12.52 7.69 17.42
N GLU A 65 13.21 7.01 16.51
CA GLU A 65 14.11 7.65 15.55
C GLU A 65 13.35 8.64 14.65
N ALA A 66 12.14 8.29 14.22
CA ALA A 66 11.29 9.17 13.45
C ALA A 66 10.95 10.47 14.21
N ASN A 67 10.69 10.38 15.51
CA ASN A 67 10.42 11.56 16.34
C ASN A 67 11.66 12.43 16.54
N GLU A 68 12.85 11.85 16.63
CA GLU A 68 14.12 12.59 16.68
C GLU A 68 14.32 13.40 15.38
N GLU A 69 14.10 12.79 14.23
CA GLU A 69 14.20 13.49 12.94
C GLU A 69 13.12 14.57 12.79
N LEU A 70 11.89 14.33 13.24
CA LEU A 70 10.84 15.34 13.26
C LEU A 70 11.18 16.52 14.19
N ALA A 71 11.84 16.26 15.32
CA ALA A 71 12.30 17.32 16.20
C ALA A 71 13.35 18.21 15.51
N LYS A 72 14.31 17.60 14.76
CA LYS A 72 15.28 18.34 13.96
C LYS A 72 14.59 19.21 12.91
N PHE A 73 13.66 18.60 12.14
CA PHE A 73 12.86 19.34 11.17
C PHE A 73 12.12 20.52 11.80
N ALA A 74 11.44 20.28 12.94
CA ALA A 74 10.67 21.31 13.64
C ALA A 74 11.53 22.44 14.21
N ALA A 75 12.79 22.16 14.54
CA ALA A 75 13.75 23.20 14.94
C ALA A 75 14.17 24.07 13.74
N MET A 76 14.38 23.46 12.58
CA MET A 76 14.81 24.15 11.35
C MET A 76 13.66 24.91 10.66
N ARG A 77 12.44 24.43 10.78
CA ARG A 77 11.23 24.98 10.13
C ARG A 77 10.10 25.24 11.15
N PRO A 78 10.31 26.12 12.16
CA PRO A 78 9.37 26.26 13.28
C PRO A 78 7.98 26.79 12.90
N ALA A 79 7.85 27.50 11.78
CA ALA A 79 6.58 28.04 11.27
C ALA A 79 5.86 27.07 10.29
N ASP A 80 6.49 25.96 9.92
CA ASP A 80 5.86 24.96 9.04
C ASP A 80 4.71 24.27 9.79
N GLN A 81 3.57 24.06 9.08
CA GLN A 81 2.39 23.41 9.66
C GLN A 81 2.68 22.00 10.19
N ARG A 82 3.61 21.29 9.56
CA ARG A 82 4.05 19.95 9.99
C ARG A 82 4.78 20.01 11.33
N SER A 83 5.59 21.05 11.51
CA SER A 83 6.31 21.31 12.78
C SER A 83 5.35 21.72 13.89
N ILE A 84 4.36 22.54 13.57
CA ILE A 84 3.31 22.96 14.52
C ILE A 84 2.49 21.74 14.94
N ALA A 85 2.08 20.91 13.99
CA ALA A 85 1.33 19.68 14.27
C ALA A 85 2.13 18.71 15.18
N TYR A 86 3.42 18.52 14.89
CA TYR A 86 4.32 17.70 15.72
C TYR A 86 4.44 18.26 17.15
N LYS A 87 4.70 19.56 17.30
CA LYS A 87 4.86 20.20 18.61
C LYS A 87 3.57 20.17 19.45
N ASN A 88 2.42 20.27 18.81
CA ASN A 88 1.12 20.21 19.49
C ASN A 88 0.77 18.81 19.98
N ASN A 89 1.33 17.77 19.39
CA ASN A 89 1.02 16.38 19.77
C ASN A 89 2.21 15.43 19.56
N PRO A 90 3.34 15.65 20.25
CA PRO A 90 4.56 14.86 20.07
C PRO A 90 4.36 13.38 20.43
N ASP A 91 3.47 13.12 21.39
CA ASP A 91 3.20 11.77 21.92
C ASP A 91 1.96 11.11 21.31
N TYR A 92 1.52 11.56 20.11
CA TYR A 92 0.28 11.07 19.52
C TYR A 92 0.24 9.53 19.38
N LEU A 93 1.38 8.92 19.06
CA LEU A 93 1.47 7.48 18.91
C LEU A 93 1.28 6.74 20.23
N GLN A 94 1.96 7.20 21.29
CA GLN A 94 1.81 6.62 22.63
C GLN A 94 0.38 6.75 23.12
N LYS A 95 -0.27 7.89 22.85
CA LYS A 95 -1.69 8.10 23.15
C LYS A 95 -2.61 7.15 22.38
N ILE A 96 -2.25 6.80 21.14
CA ILE A 96 -3.01 5.81 20.34
C ILE A 96 -2.77 4.40 20.88
N LEU A 97 -1.52 4.02 21.12
CA LEU A 97 -1.16 2.68 21.60
C LEU A 97 -1.64 2.42 23.03
N GLY A 98 -1.73 3.48 23.86
CA GLY A 98 -2.24 3.40 25.22
C GLY A 98 -3.77 3.33 25.34
N LYS A 99 -4.51 3.49 24.24
CA LYS A 99 -5.98 3.33 24.26
C LYS A 99 -6.36 1.87 24.49
N GLU A 100 -7.44 1.68 25.25
CA GLU A 100 -8.03 0.36 25.45
C GLU A 100 -8.35 -0.28 24.09
N LYS A 101 -7.93 -1.53 23.93
CA LYS A 101 -8.21 -2.30 22.72
C LYS A 101 -9.69 -2.65 22.69
N LYS A 102 -10.42 -2.04 21.77
CA LYS A 102 -11.87 -2.29 21.57
C LYS A 102 -12.15 -3.60 20.83
N PHE A 103 -11.16 -4.14 20.12
CA PHE A 103 -11.30 -5.34 19.29
C PHE A 103 -10.11 -6.27 19.50
N ASN A 104 -10.39 -7.56 19.46
CA ASN A 104 -9.36 -8.58 19.32
C ASN A 104 -9.17 -8.86 17.83
N VAL A 105 -8.07 -8.36 17.26
CA VAL A 105 -7.77 -8.54 15.84
C VAL A 105 -6.81 -9.69 15.67
N GLN A 106 -7.23 -10.69 14.91
CA GLN A 106 -6.40 -11.84 14.54
C GLN A 106 -6.17 -11.84 13.03
N ARG A 107 -4.91 -11.98 12.63
CA ARG A 107 -4.56 -12.14 11.22
C ARG A 107 -4.97 -13.55 10.77
N LEU A 108 -5.73 -13.64 9.69
CA LEU A 108 -5.97 -14.91 9.02
C LEU A 108 -4.63 -15.45 8.49
N LYS A 109 -4.41 -16.75 8.66
CA LYS A 109 -3.20 -17.43 8.19
C LYS A 109 -3.30 -17.77 6.70
N GLU A 110 -2.19 -18.23 6.12
CA GLU A 110 -2.24 -18.93 4.83
C GLU A 110 -3.23 -20.11 4.93
N PRO A 111 -3.98 -20.40 3.88
CA PRO A 111 -3.89 -19.82 2.52
C PRO A 111 -4.75 -18.57 2.29
N ILE A 112 -5.50 -18.09 3.30
CA ILE A 112 -6.37 -16.91 3.12
C ILE A 112 -5.55 -15.67 2.82
N ASN A 113 -4.59 -15.33 3.70
CA ASN A 113 -3.59 -14.32 3.38
C ASN A 113 -2.46 -14.95 2.56
N SER A 114 -2.23 -14.43 1.38
CA SER A 114 -1.12 -14.82 0.50
C SER A 114 0.14 -13.98 0.78
N LYS A 115 1.17 -14.18 -0.04
CA LYS A 115 2.40 -13.36 -0.02
C LYS A 115 2.26 -12.06 -0.82
N THR A 116 1.13 -11.87 -1.48
CA THR A 116 0.80 -10.71 -2.29
C THR A 116 -0.28 -9.87 -1.61
N SER A 117 -0.76 -8.83 -2.29
CA SER A 117 -1.84 -7.99 -1.77
C SER A 117 -3.15 -8.76 -1.65
N ASP A 118 -3.72 -8.79 -0.43
CA ASP A 118 -5.02 -9.36 -0.10
C ASP A 118 -5.83 -8.35 0.71
N PHE A 119 -7.05 -8.03 0.30
CA PHE A 119 -7.91 -7.06 1.00
C PHE A 119 -9.39 -7.20 0.66
N GLY A 120 -10.23 -6.32 1.24
CA GLY A 120 -11.66 -6.19 0.90
C GLY A 120 -12.49 -7.41 1.26
N GLY A 121 -12.16 -8.06 2.39
CA GLY A 121 -12.86 -9.28 2.83
C GLY A 121 -14.33 -9.02 3.14
N THR A 122 -15.24 -9.75 2.49
CA THR A 122 -16.70 -9.73 2.75
C THR A 122 -17.20 -11.15 3.03
N LEU A 123 -17.80 -11.35 4.18
CA LEU A 123 -18.39 -12.65 4.55
C LEU A 123 -19.89 -12.67 4.23
N LYS A 124 -20.31 -13.66 3.45
CA LYS A 124 -21.73 -13.87 3.10
C LYS A 124 -22.05 -15.36 3.06
N ASN A 125 -23.03 -15.78 3.86
CA ASN A 125 -23.54 -17.16 3.90
C ASN A 125 -22.42 -18.23 4.04
N GLY A 126 -21.48 -18.02 4.99
CA GLY A 126 -20.36 -18.94 5.22
C GLY A 126 -19.28 -18.93 4.12
N LYS A 127 -19.33 -17.99 3.19
CA LYS A 127 -18.36 -17.81 2.14
C LYS A 127 -17.66 -16.45 2.29
N LEU A 128 -16.35 -16.46 2.34
CA LEU A 128 -15.52 -15.26 2.31
C LEU A 128 -15.23 -14.89 0.86
N TYR A 129 -15.41 -13.62 0.52
CA TYR A 129 -15.00 -13.02 -0.75
C TYR A 129 -13.82 -12.11 -0.46
N ILE A 130 -12.72 -12.23 -1.19
CA ILE A 130 -11.51 -11.43 -1.04
C ILE A 130 -10.99 -10.99 -2.40
N THR A 131 -10.37 -9.81 -2.43
CA THR A 131 -9.60 -9.32 -3.56
C THR A 131 -8.14 -9.68 -3.34
N SER A 132 -7.48 -10.29 -4.34
CA SER A 132 -6.12 -10.77 -4.19
C SER A 132 -5.31 -10.69 -5.47
N ALA A 133 -4.01 -10.42 -5.35
CA ALA A 133 -3.03 -10.47 -6.43
C ALA A 133 -2.31 -11.83 -6.53
N ARG A 134 -2.84 -12.92 -5.96
CA ARG A 134 -2.17 -14.25 -5.87
C ARG A 134 -1.98 -15.02 -7.19
N ASN A 135 -2.50 -14.51 -8.29
CA ASN A 135 -2.21 -14.97 -9.67
C ASN A 135 -2.35 -16.49 -9.94
N GLU A 136 -3.45 -17.11 -9.51
CA GLU A 136 -3.71 -18.52 -9.84
C GLU A 136 -3.89 -18.78 -11.34
N ARG A 137 -4.17 -17.75 -12.14
CA ARG A 137 -4.26 -17.83 -13.59
C ARG A 137 -2.90 -17.90 -14.30
N ASN A 138 -1.79 -17.85 -13.55
CA ASN A 138 -0.42 -17.81 -14.07
C ASN A 138 -0.21 -16.75 -15.16
N SER A 139 -0.86 -15.60 -15.02
CA SER A 139 -0.66 -14.47 -15.92
C SER A 139 0.79 -13.96 -15.78
N ARG A 140 1.46 -13.74 -16.91
CA ARG A 140 2.80 -13.11 -16.94
C ARG A 140 2.73 -11.59 -16.84
N LYS A 141 1.53 -11.01 -16.87
CA LYS A 141 1.34 -9.57 -16.78
C LYS A 141 1.27 -9.14 -15.34
N THR A 142 2.07 -8.14 -15.00
CA THR A 142 2.08 -7.50 -13.69
C THR A 142 1.58 -6.08 -13.80
N TYR A 143 1.03 -5.58 -12.70
CA TYR A 143 0.65 -4.19 -12.57
C TYR A 143 1.90 -3.34 -12.28
N GLY A 144 2.12 -2.29 -13.08
CA GLY A 144 3.38 -1.56 -13.09
C GLY A 144 3.73 -0.84 -11.78
N TRP A 145 2.75 -0.56 -10.92
CA TRP A 145 2.99 0.11 -9.64
C TRP A 145 3.44 -0.85 -8.55
N THR A 146 2.82 -2.03 -8.46
CA THR A 146 3.09 -3.00 -7.40
C THR A 146 4.03 -4.12 -7.83
N THR A 147 4.23 -4.30 -9.14
CA THR A 147 4.90 -5.45 -9.74
C THR A 147 4.24 -6.79 -9.44
N GLU A 148 3.09 -6.78 -8.78
CA GLU A 148 2.25 -7.95 -8.54
C GLU A 148 1.33 -8.23 -9.74
N ALA A 149 0.65 -9.37 -9.73
CA ALA A 149 -0.40 -9.67 -10.70
C ALA A 149 -1.58 -8.70 -10.56
N PHE A 150 -2.40 -8.62 -11.61
CA PHE A 150 -3.68 -7.92 -11.50
C PHE A 150 -4.59 -8.60 -10.47
N LEU A 151 -5.40 -7.79 -9.81
CA LEU A 151 -6.29 -8.23 -8.74
C LEU A 151 -7.45 -9.04 -9.30
N ASP A 152 -7.72 -10.17 -8.68
CA ASP A 152 -8.89 -11.02 -8.94
C ASP A 152 -9.73 -11.17 -7.67
N ILE A 153 -11.01 -11.49 -7.84
CA ILE A 153 -11.90 -11.84 -6.72
C ILE A 153 -11.81 -13.36 -6.51
N TYR A 154 -11.51 -13.73 -5.27
CA TYR A 154 -11.46 -15.11 -4.79
C TYR A 154 -12.55 -15.38 -3.77
N THR A 155 -12.90 -16.64 -3.61
CA THR A 155 -13.83 -17.08 -2.57
C THR A 155 -13.24 -18.23 -1.77
N ALA A 156 -13.51 -18.24 -0.47
CA ALA A 156 -13.18 -19.34 0.44
C ALA A 156 -14.40 -19.74 1.24
N ASP A 157 -14.71 -21.01 1.27
CA ASP A 157 -15.81 -21.54 2.08
C ASP A 157 -15.39 -21.70 3.54
N LEU A 158 -16.30 -21.49 4.45
CA LEU A 158 -16.12 -21.74 5.88
C LEU A 158 -16.53 -23.20 6.16
N ASN A 159 -15.66 -23.97 6.80
CA ASN A 159 -15.95 -25.33 7.21
C ASN A 159 -16.74 -25.37 8.55
N ASP A 160 -17.20 -26.54 8.94
CA ASP A 160 -17.98 -26.75 10.18
C ASP A 160 -17.19 -26.43 11.46
N LYS A 161 -15.86 -26.31 11.37
CA LYS A 161 -14.97 -25.92 12.49
C LYS A 161 -14.77 -24.41 12.58
N GLY A 162 -15.36 -23.62 11.67
CA GLY A 162 -15.17 -22.18 11.62
C GLY A 162 -13.84 -21.76 10.98
N GLU A 163 -13.21 -22.63 10.19
CA GLU A 163 -11.96 -22.34 9.46
C GLU A 163 -12.27 -22.15 8.00
N PHE A 164 -11.60 -21.21 7.35
CA PHE A 164 -11.71 -21.02 5.90
C PHE A 164 -10.89 -22.06 5.15
N LEU A 165 -11.49 -22.62 4.11
CA LEU A 165 -10.82 -23.49 3.15
C LEU A 165 -9.97 -22.67 2.18
N ASP A 166 -9.20 -23.36 1.33
CA ASP A 166 -8.34 -22.73 0.34
C ASP A 166 -9.15 -21.83 -0.61
N PRO A 167 -8.73 -20.56 -0.77
CA PRO A 167 -9.40 -19.66 -1.69
C PRO A 167 -9.26 -20.14 -3.13
N SER A 168 -10.33 -19.97 -3.89
CA SER A 168 -10.36 -20.23 -5.31
C SER A 168 -10.96 -19.05 -6.08
N LEU A 169 -10.63 -18.91 -7.35
CA LEU A 169 -11.23 -17.88 -8.21
C LEU A 169 -12.76 -17.99 -8.19
N ILE A 170 -13.43 -16.86 -8.04
CA ILE A 170 -14.89 -16.84 -8.16
C ILE A 170 -15.30 -17.36 -9.52
N LYS A 171 -16.33 -18.22 -9.56
CA LYS A 171 -16.85 -18.81 -10.80
C LYS A 171 -17.55 -17.77 -11.67
N GLY A 172 -17.57 -18.02 -12.98
CA GLY A 172 -18.24 -17.19 -13.97
C GLY A 172 -17.31 -16.17 -14.63
N SER A 173 -17.88 -15.07 -15.13
CA SER A 173 -17.19 -14.03 -15.90
C SER A 173 -16.82 -12.78 -15.05
N VAL A 174 -16.71 -12.95 -13.73
CA VAL A 174 -16.38 -11.84 -12.84
C VAL A 174 -14.95 -11.39 -13.05
N ASN A 175 -14.00 -12.33 -13.02
CA ASN A 175 -12.58 -12.00 -13.18
C ASN A 175 -12.19 -11.84 -14.64
N THR A 176 -11.47 -10.76 -14.96
CA THR A 176 -10.95 -10.44 -16.29
C THR A 176 -9.42 -10.47 -16.32
N LYS A 177 -8.80 -9.83 -17.27
CA LYS A 177 -7.35 -9.66 -17.36
C LYS A 177 -6.85 -8.35 -16.71
N TYR A 178 -7.73 -7.60 -16.07
CA TYR A 178 -7.47 -6.35 -15.36
C TYR A 178 -7.83 -6.50 -13.90
N HIS A 179 -7.87 -5.36 -13.17
CA HIS A 179 -8.24 -5.37 -11.77
C HIS A 179 -9.76 -5.54 -11.58
N GLU A 180 -10.13 -6.49 -10.74
CA GLU A 180 -11.40 -6.54 -10.05
C GLU A 180 -11.16 -6.24 -8.57
N GLY A 181 -12.10 -5.57 -7.93
CA GLY A 181 -11.99 -5.13 -6.54
C GLY A 181 -13.17 -5.49 -5.68
N THR A 182 -13.09 -5.07 -4.45
CA THR A 182 -13.99 -5.35 -3.33
C THR A 182 -15.44 -5.60 -3.70
N VAL A 183 -16.06 -6.58 -3.03
CA VAL A 183 -17.45 -6.94 -3.24
C VAL A 183 -18.35 -6.43 -2.12
N SER A 184 -19.60 -6.13 -2.44
CA SER A 184 -20.69 -5.94 -1.51
C SER A 184 -21.95 -6.65 -2.00
N PHE A 185 -22.95 -6.79 -1.14
CA PHE A 185 -24.20 -7.47 -1.49
C PHE A 185 -25.40 -6.58 -1.21
N SER A 186 -26.45 -6.77 -2.00
CA SER A 186 -27.76 -6.18 -1.69
C SER A 186 -28.29 -6.72 -0.33
N PRO A 187 -29.21 -6.00 0.33
CA PRO A 187 -29.75 -6.43 1.62
C PRO A 187 -30.40 -7.82 1.58
N ASP A 188 -31.03 -8.18 0.45
CA ASP A 188 -31.61 -9.52 0.23
C ASP A 188 -30.56 -10.59 -0.12
N GLY A 189 -29.32 -10.17 -0.42
CA GLY A 189 -28.20 -11.03 -0.75
C GLY A 189 -28.22 -11.64 -2.15
N ASN A 190 -29.17 -11.23 -2.99
CA ASN A 190 -29.34 -11.81 -4.34
C ASN A 190 -28.48 -11.13 -5.41
N THR A 191 -27.98 -9.91 -5.12
CA THR A 191 -27.14 -9.16 -6.05
C THR A 191 -25.78 -8.88 -5.43
N MET A 192 -24.72 -9.18 -6.17
CA MET A 192 -23.34 -8.84 -5.82
C MET A 192 -22.89 -7.63 -6.63
N TYR A 193 -22.39 -6.61 -5.95
CA TYR A 193 -21.74 -5.44 -6.53
C TYR A 193 -20.23 -5.58 -6.36
N PHE A 194 -19.46 -5.23 -7.37
CA PHE A 194 -18.00 -5.23 -7.30
C PHE A 194 -17.43 -4.16 -8.23
N SER A 195 -16.25 -3.66 -7.93
CA SER A 195 -15.55 -2.74 -8.80
C SER A 195 -14.73 -3.49 -9.86
N ARG A 196 -14.59 -2.88 -11.04
CA ARG A 196 -13.80 -3.39 -12.15
C ARG A 196 -13.20 -2.22 -12.92
N GLU A 197 -11.98 -2.39 -13.47
CA GLU A 197 -11.46 -1.41 -14.42
C GLU A 197 -12.35 -1.32 -15.68
N SER A 198 -12.45 -0.08 -16.23
CA SER A 198 -13.34 0.27 -17.36
C SER A 198 -12.94 -0.35 -18.71
N PHE A 199 -12.60 -1.63 -18.73
CA PHE A 199 -12.29 -2.35 -19.96
C PHE A 199 -13.28 -3.50 -20.21
N TYR A 200 -14.53 -3.28 -19.82
CA TYR A 200 -15.61 -4.21 -20.11
C TYR A 200 -15.95 -4.16 -21.62
N ASP A 201 -16.08 -5.30 -22.25
CA ASP A 201 -16.41 -5.47 -23.69
C ASP A 201 -15.49 -4.68 -24.66
N LYS A 202 -14.22 -4.50 -24.32
CA LYS A 202 -13.26 -3.72 -25.11
C LYS A 202 -13.58 -2.23 -25.21
N ILE A 203 -14.55 -1.74 -24.47
CA ILE A 203 -14.88 -0.32 -24.40
C ILE A 203 -13.83 0.36 -23.52
N TYR A 204 -13.11 1.26 -24.12
CA TYR A 204 -12.07 2.04 -23.48
C TYR A 204 -12.60 3.46 -23.28
N GLU A 205 -13.34 3.67 -22.21
CA GLU A 205 -13.82 5.01 -21.90
C GLU A 205 -12.74 5.80 -21.18
N LYS A 206 -12.47 6.98 -21.71
CA LYS A 206 -11.62 7.99 -21.08
C LYS A 206 -12.48 9.20 -20.75
N ASP A 207 -12.25 9.77 -19.60
CA ASP A 207 -12.81 11.07 -19.28
C ASP A 207 -12.41 12.09 -20.37
N PRO A 208 -13.37 12.80 -20.99
CA PRO A 208 -13.06 13.71 -22.10
C PRO A 208 -12.14 14.86 -21.73
N SER A 209 -12.17 15.31 -20.46
CA SER A 209 -11.39 16.45 -19.96
C SER A 209 -10.00 16.05 -19.48
N THR A 210 -9.90 15.00 -18.68
CA THR A 210 -8.65 14.57 -18.05
C THR A 210 -7.87 13.55 -18.85
N LYS A 211 -8.54 12.84 -19.80
CA LYS A 211 -8.01 11.69 -20.56
C LYS A 211 -7.66 10.47 -19.69
N TYR A 212 -7.96 10.51 -18.41
CA TYR A 212 -7.83 9.34 -17.54
C TYR A 212 -8.93 8.30 -17.82
N LYS A 213 -8.64 7.05 -17.53
CA LYS A 213 -9.62 5.97 -17.63
C LYS A 213 -10.73 6.20 -16.60
N ILE A 214 -11.97 5.99 -17.02
CA ILE A 214 -13.11 5.96 -16.12
C ILE A 214 -13.27 4.52 -15.63
N SER A 215 -13.32 4.33 -14.31
CA SER A 215 -13.74 3.05 -13.74
C SER A 215 -15.27 3.03 -13.69
N VAL A 216 -15.88 2.03 -14.32
CA VAL A 216 -17.31 1.78 -14.17
C VAL A 216 -17.50 0.93 -12.92
N LEU A 217 -18.33 1.42 -12.01
CA LEU A 217 -18.77 0.70 -10.82
C LEU A 217 -19.97 -0.18 -11.14
#